data_d434ae8d0c75b07543c149b338e91a7a
#
_entry.id   d434ae8d0c75b07543c149b338e91a7a
#
_cell.length_a   1.000
_cell.length_b   1.000
_cell.length_c   1.000
_cell.angle_alpha   90.00
_cell.angle_beta   90.00
_cell.angle_gamma   90.00
#
_symmetry.space_group_name_H-M   'P 1'
#
loop_
_entity.id
_entity.type
_entity.pdbx_description
1 polymer ?
#
loop_
_entity_poly.entity_id
_entity_poly.type
_entity_poly.pdbx_seq_one_letter_code
_entity_poly.pdbx_strand_id
1 'polypeptide(L)'
;MRTPPSTPAPEPEPAPVPVRARTGARLRAGDSVPVRTLDPVVGPPLVVPDSGRVVHVQFRRFAGCPVCNLHLRSVARRHEEIERAGIREVVFFHSPAEELREHVAHLPFAVVADPRKELYTAFGVEAHRRSLLDPRGWPGIVRGVCGGVVELLRGRGRLPAADQPGGRTGLPADFLIAPDGRITAAKYGEHVYDQWSVDELLALAAGPGPTDG
;
A
#
# COMPACT_ATOMS: atom_id res chain seq x y z
N MET A 1 10.24 15.82 64.13
CA MET A 1 9.79 16.10 62.76
C MET A 1 10.48 15.05 61.87
N ARG A 2 9.74 14.00 61.44
CA ARG A 2 10.30 12.91 60.62
C ARG A 2 9.91 13.15 59.16
N THR A 3 10.89 13.26 58.29
CA THR A 3 10.70 13.38 56.83
C THR A 3 10.14 12.06 56.28
N PRO A 4 9.11 12.09 55.42
CA PRO A 4 8.59 10.87 54.80
C PRO A 4 9.59 10.31 53.78
N PRO A 5 9.62 9.00 53.54
CA PRO A 5 10.48 8.41 52.52
C PRO A 5 10.02 8.77 51.09
N SER A 6 10.98 9.15 50.27
CA SER A 6 10.78 9.44 48.83
C SER A 6 10.41 8.16 48.10
N THR A 7 9.27 8.17 47.41
CA THR A 7 8.87 7.09 46.50
C THR A 7 9.81 7.10 45.29
N PRO A 8 10.42 5.98 44.91
CA PRO A 8 11.25 5.92 43.69
C PRO A 8 10.38 6.15 42.45
N ALA A 9 10.91 6.92 41.49
CA ALA A 9 10.29 7.16 40.21
C ALA A 9 10.15 5.82 39.43
N PRO A 10 9.07 5.63 38.65
CA PRO A 10 8.90 4.43 37.84
C PRO A 10 10.06 4.31 36.82
N GLU A 11 10.63 3.12 36.72
CA GLU A 11 11.65 2.80 35.71
C GLU A 11 11.03 2.99 34.33
N PRO A 12 11.80 3.56 33.34
CA PRO A 12 11.30 3.72 31.98
C PRO A 12 11.05 2.32 31.37
N GLU A 13 9.86 2.15 30.81
CA GLU A 13 9.49 0.95 30.06
C GLU A 13 10.53 0.66 28.97
N PRO A 14 11.01 -0.58 28.83
CA PRO A 14 11.99 -0.91 27.81
C PRO A 14 11.43 -0.61 26.42
N ALA A 15 12.19 0.17 25.64
CA ALA A 15 11.84 0.48 24.26
C ALA A 15 11.61 -0.82 23.46
N PRO A 16 10.59 -0.87 22.58
CA PRO A 16 10.27 -2.07 21.81
C PRO A 16 11.50 -2.48 20.98
N VAL A 17 11.94 -3.72 21.19
CA VAL A 17 13.07 -4.31 20.47
C VAL A 17 12.66 -4.39 18.98
N PRO A 18 13.43 -3.80 18.04
CA PRO A 18 13.09 -3.89 16.64
C PRO A 18 13.21 -5.34 16.18
N VAL A 19 12.08 -5.98 15.94
CA VAL A 19 12.05 -7.29 15.28
C VAL A 19 12.61 -7.08 13.89
N ARG A 20 13.82 -7.53 13.63
CA ARG A 20 14.43 -7.54 12.30
C ARG A 20 13.56 -8.41 11.41
N ALA A 21 12.80 -7.78 10.51
CA ALA A 21 12.08 -8.49 9.47
C ALA A 21 13.08 -9.38 8.70
N ARG A 22 12.82 -10.68 8.67
CA ARG A 22 13.61 -11.63 7.87
C ARG A 22 13.36 -11.29 6.41
N THR A 23 14.39 -10.84 5.69
CA THR A 23 14.33 -10.49 4.27
C THR A 23 13.58 -11.58 3.49
N GLY A 24 12.48 -11.22 2.80
CA GLY A 24 11.69 -12.14 2.00
C GLY A 24 10.58 -12.91 2.72
N ALA A 25 10.39 -12.74 4.03
CA ALA A 25 9.25 -13.33 4.74
C ALA A 25 8.00 -12.44 4.56
N ARG A 26 6.83 -13.07 4.38
CA ARG A 26 5.54 -12.34 4.35
C ARG A 26 5.27 -11.71 5.71
N LEU A 27 5.06 -10.40 5.71
CA LEU A 27 4.66 -9.65 6.89
C LEU A 27 3.18 -9.89 7.22
N ARG A 28 2.84 -9.84 8.50
CA ARG A 28 1.49 -10.11 9.01
C ARG A 28 1.07 -9.04 10.01
N ALA A 29 -0.21 -9.02 10.34
CA ALA A 29 -0.70 -8.23 11.46
C ALA A 29 0.09 -8.59 12.75
N GLY A 30 0.53 -7.56 13.44
CA GLY A 30 1.41 -7.67 14.63
C GLY A 30 2.89 -7.44 14.33
N ASP A 31 3.35 -7.64 13.10
CA ASP A 31 4.74 -7.30 12.71
C ASP A 31 4.93 -5.78 12.68
N SER A 32 6.18 -5.34 12.82
CA SER A 32 6.54 -3.91 12.75
C SER A 32 7.42 -3.61 11.56
N VAL A 33 7.24 -2.44 10.97
CA VAL A 33 8.05 -1.93 9.87
C VAL A 33 8.99 -0.83 10.38
N PRO A 34 10.25 -0.79 9.90
CA PRO A 34 11.17 0.27 10.27
C PRO A 34 10.75 1.60 9.62
N VAL A 35 11.07 2.70 10.30
CA VAL A 35 10.88 4.05 9.75
C VAL A 35 11.70 4.22 8.47
N ARG A 36 11.06 4.70 7.42
CA ARG A 36 11.66 4.98 6.12
C ARG A 36 11.16 6.30 5.56
N THR A 37 12.05 7.08 4.98
CA THR A 37 11.70 8.19 4.10
C THR A 37 11.51 7.65 2.69
N LEU A 38 10.41 8.03 2.06
CA LEU A 38 10.03 7.63 0.71
C LEU A 38 9.98 8.88 -0.17
N ASP A 39 10.47 8.74 -1.41
CA ASP A 39 10.44 9.80 -2.41
C ASP A 39 9.35 9.49 -3.45
N PRO A 40 8.17 10.14 -3.39
CA PRO A 40 7.13 9.96 -4.37
C PRO A 40 7.56 10.48 -5.75
N VAL A 41 6.98 9.90 -6.80
CA VAL A 41 7.19 10.34 -8.18
C VAL A 41 6.76 11.80 -8.39
N VAL A 42 5.75 12.24 -7.62
CA VAL A 42 5.23 13.61 -7.57
C VAL A 42 4.95 13.98 -6.11
N GLY A 43 5.34 15.18 -5.71
CA GLY A 43 5.14 15.69 -4.35
C GLY A 43 6.39 15.59 -3.46
N PRO A 44 6.28 16.05 -2.21
CA PRO A 44 7.41 16.05 -1.26
C PRO A 44 7.68 14.64 -0.71
N PRO A 45 8.88 14.39 -0.19
CA PRO A 45 9.19 13.19 0.57
C PRO A 45 8.22 12.98 1.73
N LEU A 46 7.95 11.72 2.05
CA LEU A 46 7.08 11.32 3.15
C LEU A 46 7.74 10.23 4.00
N VAL A 47 7.34 10.16 5.26
CA VAL A 47 7.85 9.16 6.20
C VAL A 47 6.78 8.11 6.45
N VAL A 48 7.19 6.84 6.42
CA VAL A 48 6.35 5.69 6.79
C VAL A 48 7.08 4.90 7.88
N PRO A 49 6.44 4.64 9.02
CA PRO A 49 5.08 5.01 9.44
C PRO A 49 4.88 6.53 9.58
N ASP A 50 3.64 6.99 9.45
CA ASP A 50 3.25 8.38 9.70
C ASP A 50 2.82 8.50 11.17
N SER A 51 3.47 9.39 11.93
CA SER A 51 3.22 9.54 13.38
C SER A 51 1.79 10.03 13.74
N GLY A 52 1.06 10.57 12.79
CA GLY A 52 -0.28 11.13 13.00
C GLY A 52 -1.41 10.36 12.32
N ARG A 53 -1.11 9.43 11.43
CA ARG A 53 -2.09 8.74 10.59
C ARG A 53 -1.77 7.26 10.39
N VAL A 54 -2.81 6.47 10.17
CA VAL A 54 -2.64 5.12 9.62
C VAL A 54 -2.18 5.24 8.17
N VAL A 55 -1.19 4.45 7.77
CA VAL A 55 -0.72 4.41 6.38
C VAL A 55 -1.27 3.16 5.70
N HIS A 56 -2.01 3.33 4.60
CA HIS A 56 -2.37 2.24 3.71
C HIS A 56 -1.28 2.11 2.63
N VAL A 57 -0.47 1.09 2.73
CA VAL A 57 0.57 0.74 1.77
C VAL A 57 0.02 -0.24 0.75
N GLN A 58 0.08 0.12 -0.52
CA GLN A 58 -0.43 -0.66 -1.64
C GLN A 58 0.71 -1.05 -2.58
N PHE A 59 0.93 -2.34 -2.80
CA PHE A 59 1.85 -2.83 -3.83
C PHE A 59 1.06 -3.16 -5.09
N ARG A 60 1.40 -2.49 -6.18
CA ARG A 60 0.77 -2.65 -7.49
C ARG A 60 1.80 -3.17 -8.50
N ARG A 61 1.41 -3.44 -9.73
CA ARG A 61 2.31 -4.07 -10.71
C ARG A 61 3.19 -3.04 -11.42
N PHE A 62 2.78 -2.56 -12.55
CA PHE A 62 3.57 -1.69 -13.43
C PHE A 62 2.76 -0.47 -13.90
N ALA A 63 3.45 0.55 -14.39
CA ALA A 63 2.85 1.75 -14.95
C ALA A 63 1.88 1.41 -16.09
N GLY A 64 0.72 2.07 -16.13
CA GLY A 64 -0.28 1.83 -17.16
C GLY A 64 -1.02 0.49 -17.05
N CYS A 65 -0.83 -0.30 -15.99
CA CYS A 65 -1.56 -1.55 -15.75
C CYS A 65 -3.08 -1.29 -15.69
N PRO A 66 -3.90 -1.81 -16.63
CA PRO A 66 -5.33 -1.49 -16.68
C PRO A 66 -6.10 -1.91 -15.43
N VAL A 67 -5.74 -3.05 -14.85
CA VAL A 67 -6.37 -3.58 -13.64
C VAL A 67 -6.00 -2.72 -12.42
N CYS A 68 -4.73 -2.32 -12.30
CA CYS A 68 -4.29 -1.43 -11.23
C CYS A 68 -4.97 -0.07 -11.33
N ASN A 69 -5.04 0.51 -12.55
CA ASN A 69 -5.70 1.79 -12.79
C ASN A 69 -7.19 1.75 -12.44
N LEU A 70 -7.89 0.65 -12.74
CA LEU A 70 -9.30 0.49 -12.37
C LEU A 70 -9.49 0.60 -10.86
N HIS A 71 -8.64 -0.08 -10.08
CA HIS A 71 -8.67 -0.03 -8.63
C HIS A 71 -8.29 1.37 -8.11
N LEU A 72 -7.16 1.94 -8.54
CA LEU A 72 -6.69 3.25 -8.08
C LEU A 72 -7.67 4.38 -8.38
N ARG A 73 -8.46 4.29 -9.46
CA ARG A 73 -9.56 5.22 -9.71
C ARG A 73 -10.67 5.11 -8.67
N SER A 74 -10.94 3.94 -8.12
CA SER A 74 -11.92 3.81 -7.03
C SER A 74 -11.41 4.45 -5.74
N VAL A 75 -10.14 4.26 -5.42
CA VAL A 75 -9.45 4.92 -4.31
C VAL A 75 -9.44 6.45 -4.49
N ALA A 76 -9.04 6.94 -5.68
CA ALA A 76 -8.98 8.36 -5.99
C ALA A 76 -10.35 9.07 -5.88
N ARG A 77 -11.43 8.41 -6.31
CA ARG A 77 -12.79 8.97 -6.19
C ARG A 77 -13.27 9.12 -4.74
N ARG A 78 -12.77 8.29 -3.85
CA ARG A 78 -13.14 8.30 -2.42
C ARG A 78 -11.99 8.77 -1.53
N HIS A 79 -11.00 9.46 -2.11
CA HIS A 79 -9.80 9.88 -1.39
C HIS A 79 -10.11 10.76 -0.18
N GLU A 80 -11.02 11.73 -0.32
CA GLU A 80 -11.43 12.59 0.80
C GLU A 80 -12.07 11.81 1.95
N GLU A 81 -12.78 10.73 1.66
CA GLU A 81 -13.37 9.85 2.68
C GLU A 81 -12.28 9.07 3.42
N ILE A 82 -11.29 8.58 2.68
CA ILE A 82 -10.13 7.86 3.22
C ILE A 82 -9.30 8.81 4.11
N GLU A 83 -9.04 10.03 3.66
CA GLU A 83 -8.32 11.02 4.46
C GLU A 83 -9.09 11.42 5.73
N ARG A 84 -10.42 11.60 5.65
CA ARG A 84 -11.25 11.88 6.84
C ARG A 84 -11.25 10.74 7.84
N ALA A 85 -11.03 9.51 7.40
CA ALA A 85 -10.82 8.35 8.26
C ALA A 85 -9.41 8.29 8.88
N GLY A 86 -8.55 9.29 8.66
CA GLY A 86 -7.18 9.34 9.19
C GLY A 86 -6.20 8.42 8.47
N ILE A 87 -6.52 8.02 7.24
CA ILE A 87 -5.69 7.10 6.45
C ILE A 87 -4.91 7.89 5.39
N ARG A 88 -3.59 7.66 5.32
CA ARG A 88 -2.72 8.13 4.25
C ARG A 88 -2.47 7.02 3.23
N GLU A 89 -2.75 7.29 1.96
CA GLU A 89 -2.50 6.37 0.86
C GLU A 89 -1.07 6.46 0.34
N VAL A 90 -0.39 5.33 0.21
CA VAL A 90 0.94 5.21 -0.41
C VAL A 90 0.95 4.00 -1.34
N VAL A 91 1.19 4.23 -2.62
CA VAL A 91 1.15 3.19 -3.65
C VAL A 91 2.53 2.94 -4.23
N PHE A 92 2.96 1.69 -4.26
CA PHE A 92 4.21 1.27 -4.88
C PHE A 92 4.00 0.62 -6.23
N PHE A 93 4.84 0.97 -7.18
CA PHE A 93 4.95 0.31 -8.48
C PHE A 93 6.39 -0.12 -8.74
N HIS A 94 6.56 -1.24 -9.42
CA HIS A 94 7.90 -1.70 -9.82
C HIS A 94 8.34 -1.18 -11.20
N SER A 95 7.73 -0.09 -11.68
CA SER A 95 8.20 0.65 -12.85
C SER A 95 9.12 1.81 -12.47
N PRO A 96 10.00 2.26 -13.37
CA PRO A 96 10.80 3.46 -13.18
C PRO A 96 9.94 4.70 -12.93
N ALA A 97 10.46 5.67 -12.16
CA ALA A 97 9.73 6.88 -11.79
C ALA A 97 9.33 7.73 -13.01
N GLU A 98 10.18 7.75 -14.04
CA GLU A 98 9.93 8.50 -15.27
C GLU A 98 8.70 7.96 -16.01
N GLU A 99 8.61 6.64 -16.18
CA GLU A 99 7.46 5.98 -16.78
C GLU A 99 6.18 6.19 -15.95
N LEU A 100 6.28 6.08 -14.61
CA LEU A 100 5.15 6.28 -13.72
C LEU A 100 4.57 7.68 -13.80
N ARG A 101 5.40 8.72 -13.90
CA ARG A 101 4.98 10.12 -13.85
C ARG A 101 3.86 10.41 -14.87
N GLU A 102 3.93 9.83 -16.04
CA GLU A 102 2.92 10.00 -17.07
C GLU A 102 1.56 9.38 -16.73
N HIS A 103 1.58 8.33 -15.89
CA HIS A 103 0.37 7.57 -15.54
C HIS A 103 -0.26 7.99 -14.22
N VAL A 104 0.50 8.62 -13.31
CA VAL A 104 0.06 8.81 -11.91
C VAL A 104 0.01 10.27 -11.46
N ALA A 105 0.46 11.23 -12.28
CA ALA A 105 0.52 12.65 -11.91
C ALA A 105 -0.83 13.25 -11.48
N HIS A 106 -1.94 12.61 -11.88
CA HIS A 106 -3.31 13.06 -11.55
C HIS A 106 -3.87 12.41 -10.29
N LEU A 107 -3.15 11.47 -9.68
CA LEU A 107 -3.62 10.80 -8.47
C LEU A 107 -3.42 11.70 -7.24
N PRO A 108 -4.41 11.75 -6.32
CA PRO A 108 -4.37 12.65 -5.17
C PRO A 108 -3.52 12.12 -4.00
N PHE A 109 -2.83 11.02 -4.18
CA PHE A 109 -2.04 10.35 -3.14
C PHE A 109 -0.63 10.01 -3.63
N ALA A 110 0.25 9.67 -2.69
CA ALA A 110 1.66 9.40 -2.98
C ALA A 110 1.84 8.10 -3.78
N VAL A 111 2.62 8.19 -4.87
CA VAL A 111 3.05 7.04 -5.67
C VAL A 111 4.56 6.96 -5.67
N VAL A 112 5.11 5.81 -5.32
CA VAL A 112 6.54 5.56 -5.18
C VAL A 112 7.00 4.52 -6.20
N ALA A 113 8.10 4.79 -6.88
CA ALA A 113 8.76 3.86 -7.78
C ALA A 113 9.71 2.95 -7.01
N ASP A 114 9.59 1.64 -7.22
CA ASP A 114 10.51 0.64 -6.69
C ASP A 114 10.94 -0.36 -7.79
N PRO A 115 11.67 0.10 -8.82
CA PRO A 115 12.04 -0.74 -9.97
C PRO A 115 12.96 -1.90 -9.58
N ARG A 116 13.70 -1.79 -8.48
CA ARG A 116 14.54 -2.86 -7.94
C ARG A 116 13.80 -3.81 -7.02
N LYS A 117 12.54 -3.54 -6.72
CA LYS A 117 11.68 -4.35 -5.83
C LYS A 117 12.25 -4.53 -4.43
N GLU A 118 12.98 -3.54 -3.93
CA GLU A 118 13.57 -3.58 -2.58
C GLU A 118 12.49 -3.62 -1.51
N LEU A 119 11.47 -2.76 -1.66
CA LEU A 119 10.32 -2.73 -0.73
C LEU A 119 9.38 -3.92 -0.96
N TYR A 120 9.17 -4.34 -2.21
CA TYR A 120 8.45 -5.59 -2.48
C TYR A 120 9.08 -6.78 -1.74
N THR A 121 10.40 -6.91 -1.81
CA THR A 121 11.14 -7.96 -1.09
C THR A 121 11.05 -7.78 0.42
N ALA A 122 11.18 -6.55 0.93
CA ALA A 122 11.11 -6.27 2.36
C ALA A 122 9.74 -6.62 2.96
N PHE A 123 8.65 -6.45 2.18
CA PHE A 123 7.29 -6.78 2.58
C PHE A 123 6.88 -8.22 2.18
N GLY A 124 7.77 -9.01 1.57
CA GLY A 124 7.46 -10.36 1.12
C GLY A 124 6.44 -10.44 0.00
N VAL A 125 6.35 -9.38 -0.83
CA VAL A 125 5.45 -9.33 -1.98
C VAL A 125 6.14 -9.99 -3.17
N GLU A 126 5.67 -11.17 -3.54
CA GLU A 126 6.27 -12.00 -4.58
C GLU A 126 5.65 -11.75 -5.97
N ALA A 127 6.45 -11.95 -7.03
CA ALA A 127 5.95 -12.06 -8.38
C ALA A 127 5.47 -13.50 -8.64
N HIS A 128 4.19 -13.68 -8.97
CA HIS A 128 3.65 -15.00 -9.27
C HIS A 128 3.24 -15.10 -10.74
N ARG A 129 3.91 -15.98 -11.50
CA ARG A 129 3.63 -16.18 -12.94
C ARG A 129 2.19 -16.65 -13.21
N ARG A 130 1.56 -17.35 -12.27
CA ARG A 130 0.19 -17.85 -12.37
C ARG A 130 -0.90 -16.81 -12.03
N SER A 131 -0.52 -15.61 -11.60
CA SER A 131 -1.47 -14.57 -11.17
C SER A 131 -2.48 -14.14 -12.24
N LEU A 132 -2.11 -14.24 -13.52
CA LEU A 132 -2.97 -13.92 -14.66
C LEU A 132 -3.87 -15.10 -15.10
N LEU A 133 -3.56 -16.31 -14.65
CA LEU A 133 -4.28 -17.53 -15.05
C LEU A 133 -5.48 -17.84 -14.13
N ASP A 134 -5.60 -17.18 -13.00
CA ASP A 134 -6.70 -17.39 -12.07
C ASP A 134 -7.99 -16.79 -12.66
N PRO A 135 -9.04 -17.61 -12.93
CA PRO A 135 -10.29 -17.15 -13.53
C PRO A 135 -11.03 -16.13 -12.66
N ARG A 136 -10.79 -16.10 -11.35
CA ARG A 136 -11.37 -15.11 -10.42
C ARG A 136 -10.90 -13.68 -10.74
N GLY A 137 -9.72 -13.53 -11.32
CA GLY A 137 -9.20 -12.24 -11.76
C GLY A 137 -9.76 -11.73 -13.09
N TRP A 138 -10.36 -12.59 -13.93
CA TRP A 138 -10.77 -12.25 -15.28
C TRP A 138 -11.81 -11.13 -15.37
N PRO A 139 -12.86 -11.08 -14.53
CA PRO A 139 -13.80 -9.94 -14.57
C PRO A 139 -13.12 -8.60 -14.35
N GLY A 140 -12.13 -8.54 -13.44
CA GLY A 140 -11.31 -7.35 -13.21
C GLY A 140 -10.43 -7.01 -14.41
N ILE A 141 -9.83 -8.02 -15.05
CA ILE A 141 -9.04 -7.85 -16.27
C ILE A 141 -9.89 -7.27 -17.40
N VAL A 142 -11.05 -7.88 -17.69
CA VAL A 142 -11.95 -7.43 -18.76
C VAL A 142 -12.40 -5.99 -18.51
N ARG A 143 -12.88 -5.68 -17.31
CA ARG A 143 -13.30 -4.31 -16.96
C ARG A 143 -12.14 -3.30 -17.04
N GLY A 144 -10.95 -3.68 -16.59
CA GLY A 144 -9.76 -2.84 -16.65
C GLY A 144 -9.34 -2.56 -18.09
N VAL A 145 -9.32 -3.60 -18.93
CA VAL A 145 -8.97 -3.46 -20.37
C VAL A 145 -10.03 -2.62 -21.10
N CYS A 146 -11.31 -2.91 -20.93
CA CYS A 146 -12.38 -2.12 -21.55
C CYS A 146 -12.32 -0.65 -21.10
N GLY A 147 -12.10 -0.40 -19.81
CA GLY A 147 -11.92 0.94 -19.28
C GLY A 147 -10.70 1.66 -19.90
N GLY A 148 -9.58 0.95 -20.04
CA GLY A 148 -8.36 1.46 -20.67
C GLY A 148 -8.57 1.81 -22.14
N VAL A 149 -9.28 0.97 -22.91
CA VAL A 149 -9.63 1.24 -24.31
C VAL A 149 -10.51 2.48 -24.41
N VAL A 150 -11.53 2.62 -23.58
CA VAL A 150 -12.40 3.82 -23.57
C VAL A 150 -11.60 5.09 -23.29
N GLU A 151 -10.66 5.05 -22.32
CA GLU A 151 -9.81 6.22 -22.04
C GLU A 151 -8.87 6.55 -23.20
N LEU A 152 -8.32 5.52 -23.86
CA LEU A 152 -7.48 5.69 -25.04
C LEU A 152 -8.26 6.37 -26.18
N LEU A 153 -9.48 5.89 -26.45
CA LEU A 153 -10.37 6.49 -27.47
C LEU A 153 -10.77 7.93 -27.13
N ARG A 154 -10.80 8.29 -25.85
CA ARG A 154 -11.04 9.67 -25.37
C ARG A 154 -9.80 10.55 -25.39
N GLY A 155 -8.66 10.05 -25.84
CA GLY A 155 -7.38 10.75 -25.81
C GLY A 155 -6.79 11.01 -24.42
N ARG A 156 -7.30 10.33 -23.38
CA ARG A 156 -6.87 10.48 -21.99
C ARG A 156 -6.06 9.28 -21.49
N GLY A 157 -6.06 8.18 -22.23
CA GLY A 157 -5.35 6.95 -21.88
C GLY A 157 -3.98 6.89 -22.53
N ARG A 158 -3.02 6.25 -21.86
CA ARG A 158 -1.74 5.86 -22.44
C ARG A 158 -1.58 4.34 -22.35
N LEU A 159 -1.01 3.75 -23.39
CA LEU A 159 -0.68 2.33 -23.37
C LEU A 159 0.53 2.11 -22.46
N PRO A 160 0.56 1.00 -21.69
CA PRO A 160 1.75 0.63 -20.95
C PRO A 160 2.90 0.35 -21.93
N ALA A 161 4.13 0.65 -21.53
CA ALA A 161 5.31 0.32 -22.32
C ALA A 161 5.32 -1.17 -22.69
N ALA A 162 5.79 -1.48 -23.90
CA ALA A 162 5.85 -2.86 -24.38
C ALA A 162 6.80 -3.71 -23.54
N ASP A 163 7.92 -3.14 -23.14
CA ASP A 163 8.87 -3.75 -22.22
C ASP A 163 8.63 -3.22 -20.79
N GLN A 164 8.52 -4.14 -19.84
CA GLN A 164 8.35 -3.84 -18.42
C GLN A 164 9.52 -4.46 -17.66
N PRO A 165 10.53 -3.67 -17.27
CA PRO A 165 11.75 -4.20 -16.63
C PRO A 165 11.47 -5.05 -15.38
N GLY A 166 10.40 -4.73 -14.65
CA GLY A 166 9.94 -5.51 -13.49
C GLY A 166 9.07 -6.72 -13.83
N GLY A 167 8.77 -6.96 -15.12
CA GLY A 167 7.83 -7.97 -15.59
C GLY A 167 6.38 -7.55 -15.45
N ARG A 168 5.47 -8.30 -16.09
CA ARG A 168 4.02 -8.04 -16.05
C ARG A 168 3.27 -8.92 -15.05
N THR A 169 3.98 -9.85 -14.44
CA THR A 169 3.42 -10.80 -13.48
C THR A 169 3.70 -10.34 -12.06
N GLY A 170 2.67 -10.20 -11.27
CA GLY A 170 2.76 -9.81 -9.87
C GLY A 170 1.37 -9.90 -9.25
N LEU A 171 1.32 -10.13 -7.97
CA LEU A 171 0.10 -10.07 -7.18
C LEU A 171 0.04 -8.74 -6.43
N PRO A 172 -1.14 -8.15 -6.26
CA PRO A 172 -1.28 -7.00 -5.39
C PRO A 172 -1.05 -7.41 -3.93
N ALA A 173 -0.64 -6.45 -3.11
CA ALA A 173 -0.65 -6.62 -1.67
C ALA A 173 -1.03 -5.29 -1.01
N ASP A 174 -1.70 -5.37 0.12
CA ASP A 174 -2.20 -4.24 0.88
C ASP A 174 -1.84 -4.40 2.36
N PHE A 175 -1.40 -3.30 2.99
CA PHE A 175 -1.04 -3.28 4.41
C PHE A 175 -1.58 -2.02 5.07
N LEU A 176 -2.14 -2.16 6.27
CA LEU A 176 -2.40 -1.03 7.16
C LEU A 176 -1.31 -0.97 8.21
N ILE A 177 -0.67 0.20 8.33
CA ILE A 177 0.42 0.45 9.25
C ILE A 177 0.00 1.56 10.21
N ALA A 178 -0.05 1.23 11.50
CA ALA A 178 -0.36 2.18 12.55
C ALA A 178 0.78 3.20 12.76
N PRO A 179 0.53 4.33 13.46
CA PRO A 179 1.56 5.34 13.72
C PRO A 179 2.79 4.83 14.48
N ASP A 180 2.67 3.78 15.27
CA ASP A 180 3.77 3.12 15.99
C ASP A 180 4.61 2.18 15.09
N GLY A 181 4.23 2.05 13.81
CA GLY A 181 4.88 1.16 12.84
C GLY A 181 4.38 -0.27 12.86
N ARG A 182 3.40 -0.62 13.67
CA ARG A 182 2.80 -1.95 13.70
C ARG A 182 1.87 -2.13 12.50
N ILE A 183 1.95 -3.27 11.83
CA ILE A 183 0.99 -3.70 10.81
C ILE A 183 -0.28 -4.15 11.53
N THR A 184 -1.39 -3.46 11.28
CA THR A 184 -2.70 -3.82 11.87
C THR A 184 -3.47 -4.78 10.98
N ALA A 185 -3.28 -4.71 9.66
CA ALA A 185 -3.84 -5.64 8.70
C ALA A 185 -2.90 -5.84 7.50
N ALA A 186 -2.91 -7.04 6.92
CA ALA A 186 -2.13 -7.39 5.74
C ALA A 186 -2.93 -8.31 4.83
N LYS A 187 -2.88 -8.04 3.53
CA LYS A 187 -3.47 -8.88 2.47
C LYS A 187 -2.45 -9.10 1.37
N TYR A 188 -2.24 -10.35 1.01
CA TYR A 188 -1.51 -10.75 -0.19
C TYR A 188 -2.52 -11.31 -1.17
N GLY A 189 -2.71 -10.63 -2.29
CA GLY A 189 -3.70 -11.04 -3.28
C GLY A 189 -3.40 -12.42 -3.86
N GLU A 190 -4.43 -13.22 -4.09
CA GLU A 190 -4.35 -14.53 -4.73
C GLU A 190 -4.46 -14.43 -6.26
N HIS A 191 -5.07 -13.36 -6.75
CA HIS A 191 -5.18 -13.04 -8.18
C HIS A 191 -4.98 -11.54 -8.44
N VAL A 192 -4.91 -11.14 -9.71
CA VAL A 192 -4.52 -9.79 -10.15
C VAL A 192 -5.45 -8.66 -9.70
N TYR A 193 -6.67 -8.96 -9.28
CA TYR A 193 -7.66 -8.00 -8.80
C TYR A 193 -8.09 -8.29 -7.35
N ASP A 194 -7.24 -8.95 -6.58
CA ASP A 194 -7.49 -9.28 -5.18
C ASP A 194 -6.80 -8.30 -4.25
N GLN A 195 -7.36 -7.12 -4.13
CA GLN A 195 -6.98 -6.05 -3.21
C GLN A 195 -8.19 -5.62 -2.37
N TRP A 196 -7.94 -4.88 -1.28
CA TRP A 196 -9.05 -4.33 -0.52
C TRP A 196 -9.85 -3.32 -1.36
N SER A 197 -11.17 -3.43 -1.30
CA SER A 197 -12.06 -2.34 -1.69
C SER A 197 -11.94 -1.18 -0.70
N VAL A 198 -12.42 0.01 -1.08
CA VAL A 198 -12.42 1.16 -0.15
C VAL A 198 -13.28 0.88 1.08
N ASP A 199 -14.38 0.14 0.93
CA ASP A 199 -15.23 -0.23 2.07
C ASP A 199 -14.52 -1.17 3.05
N GLU A 200 -13.81 -2.19 2.53
CA GLU A 200 -12.99 -3.08 3.36
C GLU A 200 -11.87 -2.31 4.06
N LEU A 201 -11.20 -1.39 3.34
CA LEU A 201 -10.16 -0.55 3.90
C LEU A 201 -10.66 0.28 5.08
N LEU A 202 -11.79 0.98 4.91
CA LEU A 202 -12.39 1.83 5.94
C LEU A 202 -12.85 0.99 7.15
N ALA A 203 -13.44 -0.17 6.91
CA ALA A 203 -13.84 -1.09 7.98
C ALA A 203 -12.65 -1.61 8.79
N LEU A 204 -11.55 -1.97 8.12
CA LEU A 204 -10.32 -2.43 8.78
C LEU A 204 -9.65 -1.32 9.59
N ALA A 205 -9.65 -0.09 9.09
CA ALA A 205 -9.06 1.06 9.77
C ALA A 205 -9.88 1.51 10.99
N ALA A 206 -11.21 1.33 10.95
CA ALA A 206 -12.08 1.62 12.09
C ALA A 206 -11.86 0.65 13.28
N GLY A 207 -11.19 -0.47 13.04
CA GLY A 207 -10.99 -1.52 14.04
C GLY A 207 -12.29 -2.30 14.36
N PRO A 208 -12.24 -3.30 15.24
CA PRO A 208 -13.46 -3.94 15.74
C PRO A 208 -14.28 -2.87 16.47
N GLY A 209 -15.52 -2.66 16.00
CA GLY A 209 -16.48 -1.77 16.66
C GLY A 209 -16.60 -2.15 18.15
N PRO A 210 -17.09 -1.22 19.01
CA PRO A 210 -17.33 -1.53 20.42
C PRO A 210 -18.19 -2.80 20.44
N THR A 211 -17.67 -3.84 21.05
CA THR A 211 -18.46 -5.04 21.40
C THR A 211 -19.48 -4.56 22.42
N ASP A 212 -20.73 -4.43 22.01
CA ASP A 212 -21.84 -4.24 22.94
C ASP A 212 -21.80 -5.41 23.94
N GLY A 213 -21.36 -5.09 25.16
CA GLY A 213 -21.31 -6.00 26.30
C GLY A 213 -22.61 -5.99 27.09
#